data_b84c174b27d1d34a2a35ab62307c0391
#
_entry.id   b84c174b27d1d34a2a35ab62307c0391
#
_cell.length_a   1.000
_cell.length_b   1.000
_cell.length_c   1.000
_cell.angle_alpha   90.00
_cell.angle_beta   90.00
_cell.angle_gamma   90.00
#
_symmetry.space_group_name_H-M   'P 1'
#
loop_
_entity.id
_entity.type
_entity.pdbx_description
1 polymer ?
#
loop_
_entity_poly.entity_id
_entity_poly.type
_entity_poly.pdbx_seq_one_letter_code
_entity_poly.pdbx_strand_id
1 'polypeptide(L)'
;SSLISKLKKEYAISYNTANKNAANKFVGNEYLNGTWKLKTETTEKLDKPVMVISDNVYSKSSKSYTQRDYLEYLQKNQKKLGDTYTLSNVIASHWDGFVEAMLIDFEDQNLEAKYPAFKALMQEYHDGILLFDLMDDKVWSKAVKDTAGLEAYYKSHRGDFMYPERADATIYNCANSDVAKQTLKLAKKREKKGYSDSNIMEKVDADNPLDLTISSGVFEKDDEPAIKASPWMPGVHKVTLEGKPFTYVQIYKIIKPEFKPLDKARGAVTSAYQAELEEEWLKELKSKYDVKINDSVFQEINK
;
A
#
# COMPACT_ATOMS: atom_id res chain seq x y z
N SER A 1 -36.68 7.93 -2.55
CA SER A 1 -36.06 6.90 -1.71
C SER A 1 -36.47 7.11 -0.25
N SER A 2 -36.38 6.08 0.60
CA SER A 2 -36.70 6.19 2.05
C SER A 2 -35.81 7.21 2.76
N LEU A 3 -34.53 7.34 2.35
CA LEU A 3 -33.61 8.31 2.88
C LEU A 3 -34.08 9.76 2.64
N ILE A 4 -34.39 10.12 1.39
CA ILE A 4 -34.88 11.48 1.05
C ILE A 4 -36.14 11.83 1.87
N SER A 5 -37.07 10.88 2.01
CA SER A 5 -38.26 11.11 2.80
C SER A 5 -37.96 11.35 4.29
N LYS A 6 -36.92 10.69 4.83
CA LYS A 6 -36.41 10.91 6.18
C LYS A 6 -35.80 12.31 6.30
N LEU A 7 -34.89 12.69 5.39
CA LEU A 7 -34.19 13.98 5.42
C LEU A 7 -35.17 15.17 5.27
N LYS A 8 -36.20 15.04 4.41
CA LYS A 8 -37.28 16.04 4.27
C LYS A 8 -38.10 16.24 5.53
N LYS A 9 -38.16 15.25 6.43
CA LYS A 9 -38.83 15.38 7.75
C LYS A 9 -37.92 15.93 8.83
N GLU A 10 -36.65 15.68 8.68
CA GLU A 10 -35.63 16.03 9.68
C GLU A 10 -35.16 17.47 9.55
N TYR A 11 -34.97 17.95 8.32
CA TYR A 11 -34.50 19.29 8.02
C TYR A 11 -35.62 20.26 7.69
N ALA A 12 -35.45 21.50 8.12
CA ALA A 12 -36.32 22.59 7.69
C ALA A 12 -35.87 23.08 6.31
N ILE A 13 -36.77 23.02 5.32
CA ILE A 13 -36.51 23.43 3.94
C ILE A 13 -37.41 24.58 3.57
N SER A 14 -36.81 25.68 3.11
CA SER A 14 -37.54 26.81 2.54
C SER A 14 -37.17 27.01 1.06
N TYR A 15 -38.17 27.32 0.24
CA TYR A 15 -38.00 27.51 -1.20
C TYR A 15 -38.31 28.96 -1.59
N ASN A 16 -37.49 29.52 -2.49
CA ASN A 16 -37.77 30.80 -3.12
C ASN A 16 -38.14 30.61 -4.58
N THR A 17 -39.45 30.47 -4.84
CA THR A 17 -39.99 30.24 -6.18
C THR A 17 -39.72 31.40 -7.15
N ALA A 18 -39.70 32.66 -6.64
CA ALA A 18 -39.41 33.81 -7.48
C ALA A 18 -37.97 33.76 -8.02
N ASN A 19 -37.00 33.46 -7.14
CA ASN A 19 -35.60 33.37 -7.52
C ASN A 19 -35.36 32.14 -8.44
N LYS A 20 -36.02 30.98 -8.18
CA LYS A 20 -35.99 29.83 -9.06
C LYS A 20 -36.51 30.17 -10.47
N ASN A 21 -37.67 30.83 -10.58
CA ASN A 21 -38.25 31.23 -11.83
C ASN A 21 -37.39 32.25 -12.59
N ALA A 22 -36.71 33.14 -11.86
CA ALA A 22 -35.72 34.07 -12.44
C ALA A 22 -34.50 33.30 -13.01
N ALA A 23 -34.01 32.26 -12.31
CA ALA A 23 -32.93 31.42 -12.80
C ALA A 23 -33.31 30.65 -14.08
N ASN A 24 -34.52 30.11 -14.16
CA ASN A 24 -34.99 29.36 -15.33
C ASN A 24 -34.93 30.20 -16.64
N LYS A 25 -35.02 31.52 -16.55
CA LYS A 25 -34.91 32.41 -17.72
C LYS A 25 -33.55 32.41 -18.41
N PHE A 26 -32.52 31.95 -17.71
CA PHE A 26 -31.16 31.80 -18.27
C PHE A 26 -30.95 30.52 -19.07
N VAL A 27 -31.88 29.58 -18.98
CA VAL A 27 -31.77 28.29 -19.67
C VAL A 27 -32.37 28.40 -21.07
N GLY A 28 -31.58 28.22 -22.12
CA GLY A 28 -31.98 28.26 -23.49
C GLY A 28 -32.42 26.88 -24.04
N ASN A 29 -32.93 26.89 -25.28
CA ASN A 29 -33.37 25.66 -25.95
C ASN A 29 -32.25 24.66 -26.24
N GLU A 30 -31.00 25.09 -26.22
CA GLU A 30 -29.81 24.25 -26.29
C GLU A 30 -29.78 23.18 -25.18
N TYR A 31 -30.50 23.43 -24.08
CA TYR A 31 -30.68 22.47 -23.00
C TYR A 31 -31.29 21.15 -23.45
N LEU A 32 -32.27 21.24 -24.35
CA LEU A 32 -32.93 20.06 -24.92
C LEU A 32 -31.99 19.20 -25.78
N ASN A 33 -30.92 19.81 -26.29
CA ASN A 33 -29.89 19.13 -27.06
C ASN A 33 -28.72 18.65 -26.20
N GLY A 34 -28.73 18.94 -24.91
CA GLY A 34 -27.63 18.60 -23.99
C GLY A 34 -26.37 19.45 -24.20
N THR A 35 -26.50 20.65 -24.80
CA THR A 35 -25.36 21.50 -25.16
C THR A 35 -25.43 22.89 -24.53
N TRP A 36 -26.43 23.14 -23.70
CA TRP A 36 -26.55 24.41 -22.99
C TRP A 36 -25.39 24.62 -22.02
N LYS A 37 -24.86 25.84 -21.95
CA LYS A 37 -23.80 26.24 -21.02
C LYS A 37 -24.18 27.50 -20.29
N LEU A 38 -23.96 27.52 -19.00
CA LEU A 38 -24.07 28.71 -18.19
C LEU A 38 -22.94 29.68 -18.59
N LYS A 39 -23.32 30.91 -19.03
CA LYS A 39 -22.36 31.92 -19.48
C LYS A 39 -21.66 32.53 -18.26
N THR A 40 -20.36 32.66 -18.29
CA THR A 40 -19.52 33.16 -17.20
C THR A 40 -19.88 34.59 -16.79
N GLU A 41 -20.25 35.44 -17.75
CA GLU A 41 -20.66 36.83 -17.51
C GLU A 41 -21.96 36.95 -16.69
N THR A 42 -22.74 35.89 -16.64
CA THR A 42 -24.02 35.84 -15.91
C THR A 42 -23.82 35.38 -14.46
N THR A 43 -22.73 34.69 -14.15
CA THR A 43 -22.52 34.06 -12.83
C THR A 43 -22.37 35.06 -11.68
N GLU A 44 -21.88 36.27 -11.92
CA GLU A 44 -21.68 37.29 -10.89
C GLU A 44 -22.99 37.83 -10.26
N LYS A 45 -24.13 37.51 -10.88
CA LYS A 45 -25.46 38.01 -10.44
C LYS A 45 -26.40 36.91 -9.92
N LEU A 46 -25.89 35.68 -9.79
CA LEU A 46 -26.70 34.48 -9.50
C LEU A 46 -26.62 34.01 -8.02
N ASP A 47 -26.40 34.94 -7.10
CA ASP A 47 -26.18 34.63 -5.68
C ASP A 47 -27.47 34.63 -4.84
N LYS A 48 -28.63 34.87 -5.48
CA LYS A 48 -29.92 34.82 -4.76
C LYS A 48 -30.30 33.39 -4.42
N PRO A 49 -30.70 33.15 -3.17
CA PRO A 49 -31.07 31.77 -2.75
C PRO A 49 -32.34 31.32 -3.45
N VAL A 50 -32.31 30.10 -3.98
CA VAL A 50 -33.48 29.38 -4.50
C VAL A 50 -34.05 28.41 -3.46
N MET A 51 -33.20 27.96 -2.54
CA MET A 51 -33.56 27.06 -1.46
C MET A 51 -32.61 27.29 -0.27
N VAL A 52 -33.14 27.12 0.94
CA VAL A 52 -32.34 27.09 2.17
C VAL A 52 -32.72 25.80 2.92
N ILE A 53 -31.70 25.06 3.35
CA ILE A 53 -31.87 23.89 4.22
C ILE A 53 -31.25 24.24 5.58
N SER A 54 -31.94 23.89 6.66
CA SER A 54 -31.48 24.18 8.03
C SER A 54 -31.63 22.93 8.91
N ASP A 55 -30.60 22.67 9.67
CA ASP A 55 -30.62 21.70 10.76
C ASP A 55 -30.79 22.43 12.09
N ASN A 56 -31.92 22.25 12.72
CA ASN A 56 -32.23 22.91 14.00
C ASN A 56 -31.90 22.03 15.20
N VAL A 57 -31.44 20.80 15.00
CA VAL A 57 -31.26 19.81 16.06
C VAL A 57 -29.78 19.55 16.36
N TYR A 58 -29.02 19.11 15.39
CA TYR A 58 -27.65 18.62 15.58
C TYR A 58 -26.61 19.70 15.39
N SER A 59 -26.42 20.14 14.15
CA SER A 59 -25.39 21.11 13.81
C SER A 59 -25.79 22.57 14.06
N LYS A 60 -27.12 22.81 14.15
CA LYS A 60 -27.70 24.16 14.20
C LYS A 60 -27.20 25.06 13.08
N SER A 61 -26.94 24.46 11.92
CA SER A 61 -26.42 25.11 10.74
C SER A 61 -27.50 25.35 9.69
N SER A 62 -27.24 26.27 8.78
CA SER A 62 -28.10 26.57 7.64
C SER A 62 -27.27 26.80 6.40
N LYS A 63 -27.67 26.24 5.26
CA LYS A 63 -27.00 26.41 3.99
C LYS A 63 -27.98 26.92 2.95
N SER A 64 -27.60 28.00 2.28
CA SER A 64 -28.31 28.59 1.16
C SER A 64 -27.79 28.02 -0.14
N TYR A 65 -28.68 27.50 -0.97
CA TYR A 65 -28.38 27.08 -2.35
C TYR A 65 -28.91 28.14 -3.29
N THR A 66 -28.02 28.63 -4.15
CA THR A 66 -28.22 29.82 -4.96
C THR A 66 -28.79 29.49 -6.34
N GLN A 67 -29.14 30.52 -7.11
CA GLN A 67 -29.46 30.40 -8.52
C GLN A 67 -28.32 29.77 -9.31
N ARG A 68 -27.07 30.08 -8.96
CA ARG A 68 -25.87 29.47 -9.54
C ARG A 68 -25.86 27.95 -9.34
N ASP A 69 -25.97 27.48 -8.09
CA ASP A 69 -25.97 26.05 -7.76
C ASP A 69 -27.03 25.28 -8.54
N TYR A 70 -28.22 25.90 -8.68
CA TYR A 70 -29.32 25.30 -9.44
C TYR A 70 -29.02 25.23 -10.94
N LEU A 71 -28.47 26.29 -11.54
CA LEU A 71 -28.15 26.30 -12.97
C LEU A 71 -26.96 25.39 -13.30
N GLU A 72 -25.98 25.29 -12.41
CA GLU A 72 -24.87 24.32 -12.54
C GLU A 72 -25.38 22.89 -12.44
N TYR A 73 -26.31 22.62 -11.52
CA TYR A 73 -26.99 21.30 -11.47
C TYR A 73 -27.71 21.00 -12.76
N LEU A 74 -28.49 21.93 -13.31
CA LEU A 74 -29.15 21.76 -14.60
C LEU A 74 -28.13 21.47 -15.71
N GLN A 75 -27.07 22.26 -15.81
CA GLN A 75 -26.02 22.05 -16.81
C GLN A 75 -25.40 20.67 -16.73
N LYS A 76 -25.13 20.18 -15.53
CA LYS A 76 -24.54 18.85 -15.32
C LYS A 76 -25.48 17.70 -15.66
N ASN A 77 -26.78 17.89 -15.47
CA ASN A 77 -27.79 16.83 -15.62
C ASN A 77 -28.57 16.90 -16.95
N GLN A 78 -28.26 17.85 -17.85
CA GLN A 78 -28.90 17.93 -19.16
C GLN A 78 -28.55 16.70 -20.02
N LYS A 79 -29.50 16.34 -20.87
CA LYS A 79 -29.32 15.22 -21.81
C LYS A 79 -29.98 15.62 -23.14
N LYS A 80 -29.51 15.02 -24.24
CA LYS A 80 -30.21 15.13 -25.53
C LYS A 80 -31.55 14.44 -25.41
N LEU A 81 -32.62 15.18 -25.68
CA LEU A 81 -33.99 14.73 -25.61
C LEU A 81 -34.63 14.75 -27.02
N GLY A 82 -35.73 14.04 -27.23
CA GLY A 82 -36.46 14.06 -28.48
C GLY A 82 -37.38 15.28 -28.59
N ASP A 83 -37.88 15.54 -29.78
CA ASP A 83 -38.65 16.74 -30.13
C ASP A 83 -40.03 16.89 -29.42
N THR A 84 -40.42 15.87 -28.64
CA THR A 84 -41.69 15.89 -27.89
C THR A 84 -41.57 16.61 -26.53
N TYR A 85 -40.38 16.98 -26.11
CA TYR A 85 -40.14 17.63 -24.81
C TYR A 85 -40.14 19.16 -24.94
N THR A 86 -40.81 19.83 -24.00
CA THR A 86 -40.74 21.29 -23.87
C THR A 86 -39.74 21.66 -22.79
N LEU A 87 -38.97 22.74 -23.00
CA LEU A 87 -37.95 23.20 -22.10
C LEU A 87 -38.50 23.40 -20.67
N SER A 88 -39.66 24.02 -20.53
CA SER A 88 -40.32 24.28 -19.25
C SER A 88 -40.60 23.01 -18.45
N ASN A 89 -41.11 21.98 -19.11
CA ASN A 89 -41.44 20.71 -18.45
C ASN A 89 -40.18 19.97 -18.02
N VAL A 90 -39.15 19.99 -18.85
CA VAL A 90 -37.87 19.33 -18.54
C VAL A 90 -37.20 20.03 -17.35
N ILE A 91 -37.12 21.35 -17.34
CA ILE A 91 -36.55 22.12 -16.22
C ILE A 91 -37.37 21.87 -14.94
N ALA A 92 -38.70 21.85 -15.04
CA ALA A 92 -39.56 21.57 -13.88
C ALA A 92 -39.33 20.18 -13.30
N SER A 93 -39.15 19.16 -14.15
CA SER A 93 -38.81 17.78 -13.68
C SER A 93 -37.46 17.65 -12.97
N HIS A 94 -36.49 18.50 -13.29
CA HIS A 94 -35.16 18.50 -12.64
C HIS A 94 -35.15 19.16 -11.28
N TRP A 95 -36.17 19.94 -10.92
CA TRP A 95 -36.21 20.63 -9.60
C TRP A 95 -36.23 19.64 -8.43
N ASP A 96 -37.01 18.60 -8.50
CA ASP A 96 -37.04 17.59 -7.43
C ASP A 96 -35.71 16.88 -7.30
N GLY A 97 -35.06 16.56 -8.42
CA GLY A 97 -33.72 15.99 -8.43
C GLY A 97 -32.66 16.93 -7.82
N PHE A 98 -32.76 18.24 -8.09
CA PHE A 98 -31.91 19.26 -7.46
C PHE A 98 -32.13 19.27 -5.95
N VAL A 99 -33.36 19.33 -5.47
CA VAL A 99 -33.69 19.31 -4.04
C VAL A 99 -33.14 18.05 -3.37
N GLU A 100 -33.29 16.90 -4.00
CA GLU A 100 -32.76 15.63 -3.48
C GLU A 100 -31.23 15.64 -3.39
N ALA A 101 -30.56 16.14 -4.45
CA ALA A 101 -29.11 16.23 -4.47
C ALA A 101 -28.56 17.16 -3.37
N MET A 102 -29.22 18.31 -3.18
CA MET A 102 -28.82 19.28 -2.17
C MET A 102 -29.11 18.82 -0.73
N LEU A 103 -30.16 18.01 -0.56
CA LEU A 103 -30.42 17.36 0.73
C LEU A 103 -29.35 16.36 1.11
N ILE A 104 -28.87 15.59 0.13
CA ILE A 104 -27.77 14.63 0.36
C ILE A 104 -26.46 15.40 0.65
N ASP A 105 -26.18 16.45 -0.11
CA ASP A 105 -25.01 17.30 0.13
C ASP A 105 -25.04 17.95 1.53
N PHE A 106 -26.20 18.42 1.96
CA PHE A 106 -26.36 18.99 3.30
C PHE A 106 -26.22 17.94 4.40
N GLU A 107 -26.79 16.74 4.23
CA GLU A 107 -26.62 15.64 5.17
C GLU A 107 -25.14 15.26 5.29
N ASP A 108 -24.43 15.10 4.17
CA ASP A 108 -23.02 14.73 4.14
C ASP A 108 -22.17 15.72 4.95
N GLN A 109 -22.39 17.02 4.79
CA GLN A 109 -21.68 18.07 5.54
C GLN A 109 -22.03 18.10 7.03
N ASN A 110 -23.14 17.51 7.44
CA ASN A 110 -23.59 17.47 8.84
C ASN A 110 -23.35 16.10 9.52
N LEU A 111 -22.82 15.11 8.81
CA LEU A 111 -22.59 13.75 9.35
C LEU A 111 -21.75 13.76 10.63
N GLU A 112 -20.70 14.55 10.67
CA GLU A 112 -19.82 14.63 11.84
C GLU A 112 -20.51 15.26 13.07
N ALA A 113 -21.37 16.25 12.85
CA ALA A 113 -22.14 16.87 13.92
C ALA A 113 -23.26 15.94 14.45
N LYS A 114 -23.83 15.16 13.54
CA LYS A 114 -24.96 14.26 13.80
C LYS A 114 -24.54 12.94 14.41
N TYR A 115 -23.38 12.42 14.02
CA TYR A 115 -22.88 11.11 14.42
C TYR A 115 -21.47 11.22 15.02
N PRO A 116 -21.35 11.32 16.37
CA PRO A 116 -20.04 11.45 17.03
C PRO A 116 -19.06 10.31 16.70
N ALA A 117 -19.55 9.09 16.53
CA ALA A 117 -18.71 7.95 16.14
C ALA A 117 -18.13 8.12 14.72
N PHE A 118 -18.90 8.68 13.79
CA PHE A 118 -18.41 9.01 12.44
C PHE A 118 -17.34 10.11 12.48
N LYS A 119 -17.58 11.15 13.31
CA LYS A 119 -16.58 12.21 13.52
C LYS A 119 -15.25 11.65 14.05
N ALA A 120 -15.33 10.78 15.06
CA ALA A 120 -14.13 10.14 15.62
C ALA A 120 -13.40 9.31 14.57
N LEU A 121 -14.13 8.54 13.74
CA LEU A 121 -13.56 7.77 12.64
C LEU A 121 -12.90 8.67 11.58
N MET A 122 -13.54 9.77 11.18
CA MET A 122 -12.96 10.71 10.20
C MET A 122 -11.71 11.38 10.74
N GLN A 123 -11.68 11.72 12.05
CA GLN A 123 -10.49 12.26 12.69
C GLN A 123 -9.35 11.22 12.70
N GLU A 124 -9.64 9.97 13.02
CA GLU A 124 -8.66 8.87 12.99
C GLU A 124 -8.05 8.69 11.59
N TYR A 125 -8.89 8.70 10.54
CA TYR A 125 -8.41 8.64 9.16
C TYR A 125 -7.53 9.83 8.78
N HIS A 126 -7.96 11.04 9.13
CA HIS A 126 -7.19 12.25 8.87
C HIS A 126 -5.82 12.19 9.56
N ASP A 127 -5.80 11.88 10.85
CA ASP A 127 -4.57 11.80 11.63
C ASP A 127 -3.67 10.65 11.15
N GLY A 128 -4.27 9.53 10.74
CA GLY A 128 -3.55 8.41 10.14
C GLY A 128 -2.86 8.76 8.82
N ILE A 129 -3.53 9.50 7.94
CA ILE A 129 -2.94 9.99 6.67
C ILE A 129 -1.78 10.95 6.95
N LEU A 130 -1.96 11.91 7.87
CA LEU A 130 -0.90 12.85 8.24
C LEU A 130 0.31 12.14 8.86
N LEU A 131 0.06 11.16 9.74
CA LEU A 131 1.13 10.36 10.34
C LEU A 131 1.87 9.55 9.27
N PHE A 132 1.15 8.93 8.32
CA PHE A 132 1.76 8.19 7.22
C PHE A 132 2.68 9.09 6.38
N ASP A 133 2.21 10.26 5.98
CA ASP A 133 3.00 11.21 5.19
C ASP A 133 4.26 11.67 5.95
N LEU A 134 4.12 11.93 7.26
CA LEU A 134 5.26 12.30 8.11
C LEU A 134 6.26 11.15 8.25
N MET A 135 5.80 9.93 8.46
CA MET A 135 6.65 8.74 8.54
C MET A 135 7.39 8.49 7.22
N ASP A 136 6.71 8.67 6.09
CA ASP A 136 7.35 8.54 4.78
C ASP A 136 8.46 9.57 4.59
N ASP A 137 8.18 10.85 4.89
CA ASP A 137 9.15 11.95 4.73
C ASP A 137 10.34 11.83 5.71
N LYS A 138 10.06 11.57 6.99
CA LYS A 138 11.07 11.62 8.05
C LYS A 138 11.89 10.33 8.17
N VAL A 139 11.30 9.18 7.80
CA VAL A 139 11.88 7.85 8.05
C VAL A 139 12.03 7.05 6.77
N TRP A 140 10.91 6.63 6.14
CA TRP A 140 10.97 5.61 5.10
C TRP A 140 11.63 6.08 3.82
N SER A 141 11.12 7.14 3.22
CA SER A 141 11.71 7.74 2.01
C SER A 141 13.08 8.32 2.26
N LYS A 142 13.32 8.89 3.46
CA LYS A 142 14.64 9.41 3.84
C LYS A 142 15.68 8.30 3.87
N ALA A 143 15.42 7.18 4.51
CA ALA A 143 16.36 6.06 4.60
C ALA A 143 16.73 5.47 3.23
N VAL A 144 15.82 5.54 2.25
CA VAL A 144 16.06 5.06 0.89
C VAL A 144 16.83 6.07 0.03
N LYS A 145 16.53 7.37 0.19
CA LYS A 145 17.10 8.45 -0.63
C LYS A 145 18.45 8.97 -0.09
N ASP A 146 18.64 8.93 1.21
CA ASP A 146 19.87 9.37 1.87
C ASP A 146 20.97 8.30 1.77
N THR A 147 21.59 8.21 0.60
CA THR A 147 22.67 7.24 0.37
C THR A 147 23.88 7.47 1.26
N ALA A 148 24.20 8.73 1.58
CA ALA A 148 25.32 9.08 2.43
C ALA A 148 25.08 8.67 3.90
N GLY A 149 23.88 8.92 4.43
CA GLY A 149 23.48 8.48 5.76
C GLY A 149 23.46 6.96 5.87
N LEU A 150 22.89 6.27 4.87
CA LEU A 150 22.87 4.81 4.82
C LEU A 150 24.27 4.20 4.82
N GLU A 151 25.21 4.77 4.04
CA GLU A 151 26.59 4.32 4.04
C GLU A 151 27.31 4.59 5.37
N ALA A 152 27.06 5.73 5.99
CA ALA A 152 27.61 6.07 7.29
C ALA A 152 27.09 5.09 8.38
N TYR A 153 25.78 4.84 8.38
CA TYR A 153 25.15 3.86 9.25
C TYR A 153 25.77 2.46 9.08
N TYR A 154 25.86 1.99 7.84
CA TYR A 154 26.51 0.70 7.56
C TYR A 154 27.95 0.63 8.07
N LYS A 155 28.75 1.69 7.90
CA LYS A 155 30.15 1.71 8.35
C LYS A 155 30.27 1.62 9.88
N SER A 156 29.40 2.30 10.62
CA SER A 156 29.38 2.30 12.08
C SER A 156 28.83 0.99 12.69
N HIS A 157 27.90 0.33 11.98
CA HIS A 157 27.22 -0.90 12.43
C HIS A 157 27.61 -2.15 11.62
N ARG A 158 28.79 -2.12 10.99
CA ARG A 158 29.24 -3.18 10.08
C ARG A 158 29.25 -4.57 10.71
N GLY A 159 29.46 -4.65 12.04
CA GLY A 159 29.45 -5.90 12.80
C GLY A 159 28.09 -6.60 12.85
N ASP A 160 26.99 -5.84 12.64
CA ASP A 160 25.63 -6.38 12.66
C ASP A 160 25.24 -7.01 11.32
N PHE A 161 26.04 -6.74 10.27
CA PHE A 161 25.77 -7.20 8.90
C PHE A 161 26.87 -8.16 8.44
N MET A 162 26.88 -9.36 9.01
CA MET A 162 27.86 -10.37 8.70
C MET A 162 27.23 -11.60 8.03
N TYR A 163 28.00 -12.22 7.15
CA TYR A 163 27.74 -13.61 6.81
C TYR A 163 28.18 -14.48 7.98
N PRO A 164 27.39 -15.48 8.39
CA PRO A 164 27.86 -16.50 9.31
C PRO A 164 28.97 -17.35 8.66
N GLU A 165 29.44 -18.35 9.37
CA GLU A 165 30.33 -19.34 8.79
C GLU A 165 29.60 -20.10 7.66
N ARG A 166 30.25 -20.27 6.50
CA ARG A 166 29.70 -20.88 5.29
C ARG A 166 30.64 -21.95 4.75
N ALA A 167 30.08 -22.92 4.03
CA ALA A 167 30.83 -23.92 3.32
C ALA A 167 30.80 -23.69 1.81
N ASP A 168 31.95 -23.61 1.18
CA ASP A 168 32.08 -23.76 -0.26
C ASP A 168 31.99 -25.25 -0.57
N ALA A 169 30.87 -25.68 -1.21
CA ALA A 169 30.53 -27.08 -1.30
C ALA A 169 29.78 -27.44 -2.58
N THR A 170 29.78 -28.74 -2.90
CA THR A 170 28.93 -29.32 -3.93
C THR A 170 28.13 -30.45 -3.35
N ILE A 171 26.82 -30.44 -3.61
CA ILE A 171 25.87 -31.49 -3.24
C ILE A 171 25.64 -32.38 -4.47
N TYR A 172 25.83 -33.70 -4.32
CA TYR A 172 25.54 -34.70 -5.31
C TYR A 172 24.39 -35.55 -4.85
N ASN A 173 23.26 -35.54 -5.55
CA ASN A 173 22.16 -36.45 -5.32
C ASN A 173 22.17 -37.50 -6.45
N CYS A 174 22.40 -38.74 -6.13
CA CYS A 174 22.48 -39.86 -7.07
C CYS A 174 21.30 -40.79 -6.87
N ALA A 175 20.71 -41.32 -7.95
CA ALA A 175 19.56 -42.21 -7.89
C ALA A 175 19.91 -43.60 -7.35
N ASN A 176 21.12 -44.05 -7.61
CA ASN A 176 21.56 -45.41 -7.20
C ASN A 176 23.08 -45.43 -6.87
N SER A 177 23.53 -46.58 -6.40
CA SER A 177 24.91 -46.79 -5.94
C SER A 177 25.94 -46.69 -7.06
N ASP A 178 25.58 -47.05 -8.28
CA ASP A 178 26.55 -47.08 -9.40
C ASP A 178 26.77 -45.72 -9.97
N VAL A 179 25.72 -44.91 -10.11
CA VAL A 179 25.81 -43.47 -10.39
C VAL A 179 26.65 -42.76 -9.31
N ALA A 180 26.41 -43.09 -8.02
CA ALA A 180 27.18 -42.50 -6.92
C ALA A 180 28.67 -42.86 -6.99
N LYS A 181 29.04 -44.10 -7.29
CA LYS A 181 30.46 -44.53 -7.43
C LYS A 181 31.17 -43.77 -8.56
N GLN A 182 30.51 -43.66 -9.72
CA GLN A 182 31.05 -42.92 -10.88
C GLN A 182 31.21 -41.40 -10.53
N THR A 183 30.16 -40.78 -9.98
CA THR A 183 30.16 -39.40 -9.56
C THR A 183 31.30 -39.07 -8.60
N LEU A 184 31.46 -39.87 -7.52
CA LEU A 184 32.50 -39.68 -6.52
C LEU A 184 33.91 -39.85 -7.07
N LYS A 185 34.10 -40.81 -8.03
CA LYS A 185 35.39 -40.97 -8.73
C LYS A 185 35.77 -39.73 -9.55
N LEU A 186 34.80 -39.08 -10.17
CA LEU A 186 35.00 -37.83 -10.93
C LEU A 186 35.14 -36.64 -10.01
N ALA A 187 34.33 -36.53 -8.96
CA ALA A 187 34.39 -35.49 -7.94
C ALA A 187 35.77 -35.40 -7.28
N LYS A 188 36.35 -36.51 -6.87
CA LYS A 188 37.74 -36.57 -6.34
C LYS A 188 38.82 -36.07 -7.30
N LYS A 189 38.55 -36.05 -8.60
CA LYS A 189 39.47 -35.56 -9.63
C LYS A 189 39.17 -34.13 -10.07
N ARG A 190 38.08 -33.54 -9.53
CA ARG A 190 37.55 -32.20 -9.94
C ARG A 190 38.63 -31.15 -9.88
N GLU A 191 39.26 -30.95 -8.73
CA GLU A 191 40.31 -29.96 -8.55
C GLU A 191 41.52 -30.14 -9.47
N LYS A 192 41.99 -31.40 -9.62
CA LYS A 192 43.16 -31.71 -10.43
C LYS A 192 42.92 -31.60 -11.94
N LYS A 193 41.66 -31.79 -12.38
CA LYS A 193 41.31 -31.84 -13.82
C LYS A 193 40.43 -30.71 -14.26
N GLY A 194 40.04 -29.77 -13.38
CA GLY A 194 39.21 -28.63 -13.70
C GLY A 194 37.79 -29.01 -14.17
N TYR A 195 37.22 -30.13 -13.67
CA TYR A 195 35.90 -30.54 -14.10
C TYR A 195 34.84 -29.61 -13.57
N SER A 196 34.00 -29.09 -14.46
CA SER A 196 32.75 -28.40 -14.10
C SER A 196 31.65 -29.43 -13.72
N ASP A 197 30.54 -28.92 -13.14
CA ASP A 197 29.37 -29.74 -12.86
C ASP A 197 28.84 -30.42 -14.12
N SER A 198 28.77 -29.66 -15.23
CA SER A 198 28.38 -30.21 -16.55
C SER A 198 29.31 -31.32 -17.02
N ASN A 199 30.63 -31.15 -16.85
CA ASN A 199 31.58 -32.21 -17.26
C ASN A 199 31.42 -33.49 -16.42
N ILE A 200 31.02 -33.36 -15.16
CA ILE A 200 30.74 -34.54 -14.32
C ILE A 200 29.45 -35.20 -14.78
N MET A 201 28.39 -34.40 -15.02
CA MET A 201 27.10 -34.94 -15.50
C MET A 201 27.24 -35.67 -16.85
N GLU A 202 27.98 -35.12 -17.80
CA GLU A 202 28.23 -35.75 -19.12
C GLU A 202 29.04 -37.04 -19.05
N LYS A 203 29.90 -37.17 -18.03
CA LYS A 203 30.80 -38.33 -17.89
C LYS A 203 30.25 -39.47 -17.02
N VAL A 204 29.18 -39.18 -16.30
CA VAL A 204 28.46 -40.22 -15.56
C VAL A 204 27.53 -40.93 -16.51
N ASP A 205 27.70 -42.25 -16.63
CA ASP A 205 26.82 -43.11 -17.39
C ASP A 205 25.54 -43.34 -16.59
N ALA A 206 24.54 -42.48 -16.84
CA ALA A 206 23.24 -42.51 -16.20
C ALA A 206 22.16 -42.78 -17.24
N ASP A 207 21.26 -43.70 -16.92
CA ASP A 207 20.13 -44.06 -17.80
C ASP A 207 19.16 -42.91 -18.01
N ASN A 208 19.07 -42.00 -17.01
CA ASN A 208 18.19 -40.83 -17.03
C ASN A 208 18.97 -39.60 -16.57
N PRO A 209 18.82 -38.43 -17.25
CA PRO A 209 19.43 -37.17 -16.82
C PRO A 209 19.09 -36.74 -15.36
N LEU A 210 17.99 -37.25 -14.80
CA LEU A 210 17.59 -37.00 -13.41
C LEU A 210 18.27 -37.93 -12.39
N ASP A 211 19.02 -38.92 -12.83
CA ASP A 211 19.72 -39.84 -11.95
C ASP A 211 20.88 -39.20 -11.19
N LEU A 212 21.37 -38.05 -11.67
CA LEU A 212 22.36 -37.22 -11.00
C LEU A 212 21.93 -35.75 -11.01
N THR A 213 21.77 -35.19 -9.82
CA THR A 213 21.69 -33.71 -9.68
C THR A 213 22.88 -33.20 -8.90
N ILE A 214 23.43 -32.07 -9.38
CA ILE A 214 24.59 -31.41 -8.78
C ILE A 214 24.21 -29.99 -8.43
N SER A 215 24.45 -29.57 -7.19
CA SER A 215 24.28 -28.19 -6.73
C SER A 215 25.57 -27.73 -6.09
N SER A 216 26.23 -26.74 -6.70
CA SER A 216 27.49 -26.18 -6.25
C SER A 216 27.29 -24.72 -5.80
N GLY A 217 27.91 -24.34 -4.68
CA GLY A 217 27.81 -22.98 -4.18
C GLY A 217 28.45 -22.79 -2.81
N VAL A 218 28.21 -21.62 -2.27
CA VAL A 218 28.56 -21.26 -0.89
C VAL A 218 27.29 -21.29 -0.07
N PHE A 219 27.23 -22.19 0.91
CA PHE A 219 26.04 -22.46 1.71
C PHE A 219 26.25 -22.08 3.17
N GLU A 220 25.26 -21.49 3.79
CA GLU A 220 25.12 -21.45 5.25
C GLU A 220 24.69 -22.83 5.75
N LYS A 221 24.84 -23.09 7.03
CA LYS A 221 24.62 -24.45 7.57
C LYS A 221 23.18 -24.95 7.43
N ASP A 222 22.22 -24.03 7.42
CA ASP A 222 20.79 -24.35 7.37
C ASP A 222 20.16 -24.14 5.97
N ASP A 223 20.93 -23.73 4.95
CA ASP A 223 20.42 -23.44 3.61
C ASP A 223 19.85 -24.69 2.92
N GLU A 224 20.51 -25.84 3.12
CA GLU A 224 20.15 -27.09 2.45
C GLU A 224 20.17 -28.28 3.42
N PRO A 225 19.18 -29.17 3.38
CA PRO A 225 19.16 -30.35 4.27
C PRO A 225 20.42 -31.21 4.19
N ALA A 226 21.03 -31.31 3.01
CA ALA A 226 22.28 -32.08 2.82
C ALA A 226 23.46 -31.42 3.53
N ILE A 227 23.55 -30.09 3.45
CA ILE A 227 24.58 -29.28 4.13
C ILE A 227 24.39 -29.37 5.65
N LYS A 228 23.16 -29.21 6.12
CA LYS A 228 22.82 -29.30 7.55
C LYS A 228 23.20 -30.63 8.16
N ALA A 229 22.96 -31.73 7.44
CA ALA A 229 23.25 -33.10 7.89
C ALA A 229 24.71 -33.52 7.71
N SER A 230 25.53 -32.73 6.97
CA SER A 230 26.94 -33.04 6.72
C SER A 230 27.84 -32.64 7.91
N PRO A 231 28.96 -33.38 8.14
CA PRO A 231 30.02 -32.89 8.99
C PRO A 231 30.56 -31.53 8.46
N TRP A 232 30.75 -30.55 9.37
CA TRP A 232 31.18 -29.21 9.00
C TRP A 232 32.71 -29.13 8.89
N MET A 233 33.26 -29.86 7.91
CA MET A 233 34.69 -29.95 7.66
C MET A 233 34.98 -30.29 6.18
N PRO A 234 36.13 -29.86 5.65
CA PRO A 234 36.53 -30.25 4.30
C PRO A 234 36.55 -31.77 4.08
N GLY A 235 36.07 -32.17 2.91
CA GLY A 235 36.03 -33.61 2.53
C GLY A 235 34.75 -33.97 1.82
N VAL A 236 34.64 -35.26 1.49
CA VAL A 236 33.43 -35.86 0.88
C VAL A 236 32.68 -36.66 1.93
N HIS A 237 31.48 -36.23 2.23
CA HIS A 237 30.64 -36.78 3.27
C HIS A 237 29.39 -37.45 2.68
N LYS A 238 29.10 -38.68 3.06
CA LYS A 238 27.82 -39.30 2.75
C LYS A 238 26.77 -38.77 3.75
N VAL A 239 25.63 -38.39 3.21
CA VAL A 239 24.51 -37.86 4.01
C VAL A 239 23.29 -38.75 3.80
N THR A 240 22.58 -39.06 4.87
CA THR A 240 21.33 -39.83 4.79
C THR A 240 20.16 -38.84 4.84
N LEU A 241 19.43 -38.76 3.75
CA LEU A 241 18.21 -37.94 3.65
C LEU A 241 17.05 -38.87 3.28
N GLU A 242 15.87 -38.51 3.78
CA GLU A 242 14.65 -39.26 3.42
C GLU A 242 14.39 -39.19 1.92
N GLY A 243 14.14 -40.32 1.29
CA GLY A 243 13.93 -40.43 -0.17
C GLY A 243 15.18 -40.19 -1.04
N LYS A 244 16.36 -39.92 -0.44
CA LYS A 244 17.62 -39.68 -1.18
C LYS A 244 18.81 -40.40 -0.53
N PRO A 245 18.87 -41.75 -0.61
CA PRO A 245 19.86 -42.55 0.13
C PRO A 245 21.30 -42.41 -0.37
N PHE A 246 21.49 -41.83 -1.58
CA PHE A 246 22.81 -41.64 -2.21
C PHE A 246 23.14 -40.17 -2.35
N THR A 247 22.98 -39.40 -1.29
CA THR A 247 23.38 -38.00 -1.23
C THR A 247 24.80 -37.86 -0.66
N TYR A 248 25.62 -37.06 -1.31
CA TYR A 248 26.98 -36.78 -0.90
C TYR A 248 27.22 -35.25 -0.94
N VAL A 249 27.94 -34.76 0.04
CA VAL A 249 28.37 -33.37 0.12
C VAL A 249 29.88 -33.31 0.08
N GLN A 250 30.46 -32.65 -0.91
CA GLN A 250 31.86 -32.33 -0.96
C GLN A 250 32.07 -30.89 -0.48
N ILE A 251 32.64 -30.73 0.69
CA ILE A 251 33.05 -29.43 1.22
C ILE A 251 34.51 -29.21 0.84
N TYR A 252 34.77 -28.09 0.13
CA TYR A 252 36.11 -27.70 -0.29
C TYR A 252 36.80 -26.92 0.80
N LYS A 253 36.10 -25.97 1.40
CA LYS A 253 36.60 -25.14 2.50
C LYS A 253 35.47 -24.60 3.35
N ILE A 254 35.78 -24.30 4.60
CA ILE A 254 34.93 -23.53 5.48
C ILE A 254 35.39 -22.05 5.41
N ILE A 255 34.45 -21.17 5.09
CA ILE A 255 34.64 -19.73 5.02
C ILE A 255 34.23 -19.14 6.34
N LYS A 256 35.15 -18.47 7.01
CA LYS A 256 34.90 -17.79 8.28
C LYS A 256 33.86 -16.66 8.12
N PRO A 257 33.18 -16.27 9.19
CA PRO A 257 32.30 -15.10 9.16
C PRO A 257 33.03 -13.88 8.59
N GLU A 258 32.35 -13.19 7.70
CA GLU A 258 32.87 -11.98 7.04
C GLU A 258 31.77 -10.94 6.85
N PHE A 259 32.13 -9.68 6.71
CA PHE A 259 31.15 -8.61 6.52
C PHE A 259 30.42 -8.77 5.18
N LYS A 260 29.09 -8.69 5.22
CA LYS A 260 28.30 -8.59 3.99
C LYS A 260 28.58 -7.26 3.32
N PRO A 261 28.98 -7.21 2.04
CA PRO A 261 29.06 -5.95 1.32
C PRO A 261 27.71 -5.22 1.33
N LEU A 262 27.73 -3.88 1.32
CA LEU A 262 26.53 -3.07 1.41
C LEU A 262 25.48 -3.42 0.37
N ASP A 263 25.87 -3.74 -0.86
CA ASP A 263 24.96 -4.18 -1.93
C ASP A 263 24.20 -5.45 -1.57
N LYS A 264 24.83 -6.38 -0.82
CA LYS A 264 24.22 -7.62 -0.33
C LYS A 264 23.45 -7.45 0.99
N ALA A 265 23.79 -6.46 1.78
CA ALA A 265 23.15 -6.14 3.05
C ALA A 265 22.13 -5.00 2.95
N ARG A 266 21.97 -4.36 1.77
CA ARG A 266 21.24 -3.10 1.61
C ARG A 266 19.85 -3.12 2.23
N GLY A 267 19.06 -4.17 2.04
CA GLY A 267 17.72 -4.27 2.64
C GLY A 267 17.75 -4.24 4.17
N ALA A 268 18.61 -5.06 4.77
CA ALA A 268 18.78 -5.13 6.21
C ALA A 268 19.32 -3.81 6.79
N VAL A 269 20.31 -3.20 6.12
CA VAL A 269 20.89 -1.89 6.50
C VAL A 269 19.82 -0.80 6.42
N THR A 270 19.02 -0.76 5.34
CA THR A 270 17.94 0.23 5.20
C THR A 270 16.91 0.10 6.31
N SER A 271 16.50 -1.13 6.64
CA SER A 271 15.54 -1.36 7.72
C SER A 271 16.08 -0.93 9.09
N ALA A 272 17.35 -1.23 9.37
CA ALA A 272 17.99 -0.82 10.62
C ALA A 272 18.18 0.70 10.69
N TYR A 273 18.55 1.34 9.58
CA TYR A 273 18.68 2.80 9.50
C TYR A 273 17.32 3.50 9.64
N GLN A 274 16.23 2.91 9.11
CA GLN A 274 14.88 3.42 9.37
C GLN A 274 14.54 3.43 10.86
N ALA A 275 14.89 2.36 11.57
CA ALA A 275 14.66 2.28 13.02
C ALA A 275 15.45 3.35 13.79
N GLU A 276 16.70 3.63 13.40
CA GLU A 276 17.49 4.72 14.00
C GLU A 276 16.86 6.09 13.74
N LEU A 277 16.48 6.37 12.48
CA LEU A 277 15.82 7.63 12.12
C LEU A 277 14.51 7.83 12.90
N GLU A 278 13.71 6.78 13.07
CA GLU A 278 12.48 6.81 13.86
C GLU A 278 12.78 7.12 15.33
N GLU A 279 13.78 6.46 15.94
CA GLU A 279 14.16 6.70 17.33
C GLU A 279 14.66 8.13 17.53
N GLU A 280 15.50 8.64 16.63
CA GLU A 280 15.97 10.03 16.66
C GLU A 280 14.82 11.03 16.55
N TRP A 281 13.90 10.80 15.60
CA TRP A 281 12.75 11.66 15.42
C TRP A 281 11.81 11.64 16.63
N LEU A 282 11.57 10.46 17.24
CA LEU A 282 10.79 10.36 18.48
C LEU A 282 11.46 11.09 19.65
N LYS A 283 12.79 11.08 19.75
CA LYS A 283 13.53 11.87 20.74
C LYS A 283 13.35 13.36 20.51
N GLU A 284 13.42 13.81 19.26
CA GLU A 284 13.17 15.20 18.89
C GLU A 284 11.74 15.62 19.28
N LEU A 285 10.72 14.83 18.91
CA LEU A 285 9.32 15.10 19.26
C LEU A 285 9.12 15.19 20.78
N LYS A 286 9.67 14.27 21.56
CA LYS A 286 9.59 14.28 23.03
C LYS A 286 10.27 15.49 23.65
N SER A 287 11.31 16.02 23.02
CA SER A 287 11.97 17.24 23.49
C SER A 287 11.19 18.52 23.16
N LYS A 288 10.38 18.48 22.11
CA LYS A 288 9.63 19.61 21.56
C LYS A 288 8.21 19.73 22.13
N TYR A 289 7.59 18.62 22.47
CA TYR A 289 6.19 18.54 22.89
C TYR A 289 6.04 17.82 24.23
N ASP A 290 5.28 18.44 25.15
CA ASP A 290 4.89 17.78 26.41
C ASP A 290 3.81 16.74 26.15
N VAL A 291 4.01 15.53 26.60
CA VAL A 291 3.02 14.45 26.54
C VAL A 291 2.25 14.39 27.85
N LYS A 292 0.92 14.61 27.80
CA LYS A 292 0.01 14.46 28.93
C LYS A 292 -0.93 13.30 28.69
N ILE A 293 -0.92 12.34 29.60
CA ILE A 293 -1.84 11.19 29.56
C ILE A 293 -3.05 11.52 30.45
N ASN A 294 -4.25 11.33 29.90
CA ASN A 294 -5.48 11.41 30.69
C ASN A 294 -5.78 10.05 31.31
N ASP A 295 -5.27 9.84 32.54
CA ASP A 295 -5.36 8.58 33.24
C ASP A 295 -6.81 8.13 33.48
N SER A 296 -7.78 9.05 33.67
CA SER A 296 -9.18 8.71 33.86
C SER A 296 -9.79 8.07 32.61
N VAL A 297 -9.49 8.63 31.43
CA VAL A 297 -9.95 8.07 30.14
C VAL A 297 -9.22 6.76 29.84
N PHE A 298 -7.93 6.68 30.12
CA PHE A 298 -7.15 5.46 29.89
C PHE A 298 -7.66 4.26 30.70
N GLN A 299 -8.12 4.50 31.93
CA GLN A 299 -8.73 3.47 32.79
C GLN A 299 -10.09 2.97 32.28
N GLU A 300 -10.82 3.78 31.52
CA GLU A 300 -12.11 3.40 30.92
C GLU A 300 -11.98 2.50 29.69
N ILE A 301 -10.88 2.63 28.93
CA ILE A 301 -10.60 1.81 27.74
C ILE A 301 -10.31 0.34 28.12
N ASN A 302 -9.82 0.09 29.32
CA ASN A 302 -9.43 -1.24 29.81
C ASN A 302 -10.58 -1.97 30.56
N LYS A 303 -11.80 -1.46 30.51
CA LYS A 303 -13.00 -2.12 31.04
C LYS A 303 -13.83 -2.70 29.90
#